data_a8758469136ae62937512600f8f145a3
#
_entry.id   a8758469136ae62937512600f8f145a3
#
_cell.length_a   1.000
_cell.length_b   1.000
_cell.length_c   1.000
_cell.angle_alpha   90.00
_cell.angle_beta   90.00
_cell.angle_gamma   90.00
#
_symmetry.space_group_name_H-M   'P 1'
#
loop_
_entity.id
_entity.type
_entity.pdbx_description
1 polymer ?
#
loop_
_entity_poly.entity_id
_entity_poly.type
_entity_poly.pdbx_seq_one_letter_code
_entity_poly.pdbx_strand_id
1 'polypeptide(L)'
;LNWDRYNGDEDSFDAAAEEIVKFVQFDLRNHIVRRLPLQFPLRMLAKLPILEGRNYTPNAILERYYKKYLYGDRCLYELPTQPMLHILATSVSKGGLSAFNRNGLYVQGRNGDAGSSLEHTPGQMASIARVVGASSAFPGFFPPVEMTAADLGVRDGQFPTEFFTDGGVFDNLGLRAFLWLKQQETSFDQILVSDAGKPFQILSDAALGVFGQSVRATDILWDRVWQLERENFGHEEGFVFLPITESVNLSEDASAQHPVVQAEVQSIRTDLDRFSDQEINALAQHGYEVARKLCRQHQVIGERSLPESPPWTPIETVRPAETAAQAVGPHGPSASTRLSRQLRGSSGRRVWSTLFDWRDWPSYLYLALAVVLFGYLPFQVFRLHQKSVEQEEIIRSITNGDADIARILELAASNPLSDWTSEEVLDKSQPTEVSFEGIELLSHSRIYDLRGWHPDEESTDRRGHVYIRDRITLQLLTSYQGDGRVTFRVPSKVEELQFRKPSDDPPCVISRVSEPVEVEGRKRTLYEIEYDLSAYPAEEPVTIELELIGDYSKSVRAPLLTHSKTDLISVWMLFPPDRPYRTYSLVSYPVDGSESPRVMHNRYAIDHPY
;
A
#
# COMPACT_ATOMS: atom_id res chain seq x y z
N LEU A 1 6.20 26.73 -31.09
CA LEU A 1 6.49 27.11 -29.72
C LEU A 1 7.83 27.80 -29.53
N ASN A 2 8.83 27.37 -30.25
CA ASN A 2 10.13 28.06 -30.36
C ASN A 2 10.28 28.74 -31.72
N TRP A 3 9.16 29.25 -32.25
CA TRP A 3 9.12 29.91 -33.54
C TRP A 3 10.12 31.04 -33.68
N ASP A 4 10.38 31.76 -32.59
CA ASP A 4 11.40 32.82 -32.53
C ASP A 4 12.83 32.30 -32.71
N ARG A 5 13.07 31.01 -32.51
CA ARG A 5 14.37 30.35 -32.70
C ARG A 5 14.50 29.66 -34.05
N TYR A 6 13.38 29.42 -34.74
CA TYR A 6 13.37 28.76 -36.04
C TYR A 6 13.52 29.77 -37.17
N ASN A 7 14.69 29.84 -37.75
CA ASN A 7 15.03 30.75 -38.85
C ASN A 7 14.88 30.13 -40.24
N GLY A 8 14.43 28.87 -40.33
CA GLY A 8 14.29 28.13 -41.58
C GLY A 8 15.55 27.36 -41.99
N ASP A 9 16.56 27.32 -41.16
CA ASP A 9 17.77 26.50 -41.35
C ASP A 9 17.70 25.22 -40.49
N GLU A 10 18.56 24.23 -40.79
CA GLU A 10 18.58 22.92 -40.14
C GLU A 10 18.99 23.04 -38.67
N ASP A 11 20.01 23.84 -38.33
CA ASP A 11 20.51 24.00 -36.96
C ASP A 11 19.44 24.61 -36.04
N SER A 12 18.66 25.58 -36.55
CA SER A 12 17.58 26.22 -35.81
C SER A 12 16.37 25.28 -35.62
N PHE A 13 16.11 24.37 -36.58
CA PHE A 13 15.11 23.33 -36.45
C PHE A 13 15.48 22.35 -35.33
N ASP A 14 16.70 21.86 -35.33
CA ASP A 14 17.17 20.90 -34.31
C ASP A 14 17.09 21.50 -32.92
N ALA A 15 17.51 22.74 -32.75
CA ALA A 15 17.41 23.46 -31.48
C ALA A 15 15.96 23.63 -30.99
N ALA A 16 15.01 23.89 -31.89
CA ALA A 16 13.60 24.01 -31.58
C ALA A 16 12.96 22.66 -31.26
N ALA A 17 13.33 21.62 -31.99
CA ALA A 17 12.83 20.26 -31.85
C ALA A 17 13.36 19.57 -30.59
N GLU A 18 14.61 19.88 -30.17
CA GLU A 18 15.22 19.28 -28.98
C GLU A 18 14.38 19.48 -27.70
N GLU A 19 13.73 20.64 -27.56
CA GLU A 19 12.85 20.89 -26.41
C GLU A 19 11.62 19.95 -26.42
N ILE A 20 11.07 19.67 -27.61
CA ILE A 20 9.95 18.73 -27.75
C ILE A 20 10.43 17.32 -27.43
N VAL A 21 11.59 16.91 -27.92
CA VAL A 21 12.20 15.60 -27.64
C VAL A 21 12.41 15.42 -26.13
N LYS A 22 12.98 16.41 -25.44
CA LYS A 22 13.15 16.41 -23.98
C LYS A 22 11.81 16.30 -23.26
N PHE A 23 10.79 16.97 -23.73
CA PHE A 23 9.47 16.94 -23.13
C PHE A 23 8.79 15.58 -23.28
N VAL A 24 8.84 14.92 -24.45
CA VAL A 24 8.23 13.60 -24.66
C VAL A 24 9.00 12.48 -23.95
N GLN A 25 10.25 12.71 -23.58
CA GLN A 25 11.02 11.83 -22.69
C GLN A 25 10.63 12.00 -21.20
N PHE A 26 9.83 13.01 -20.86
CA PHE A 26 9.36 13.24 -19.52
C PHE A 26 8.09 12.42 -19.25
N ASP A 27 8.06 11.69 -18.13
CA ASP A 27 6.95 10.79 -17.75
C ASP A 27 5.78 11.57 -17.10
N LEU A 28 5.14 12.45 -17.88
CA LEU A 28 4.14 13.40 -17.38
C LEU A 28 2.93 12.71 -16.75
N ARG A 29 2.39 11.69 -17.42
CA ARG A 29 1.23 10.93 -16.93
C ARG A 29 1.48 10.35 -15.55
N ASN A 30 2.59 9.63 -15.38
CA ASN A 30 2.89 8.97 -14.11
C ASN A 30 3.28 9.97 -13.02
N HIS A 31 3.89 11.10 -13.37
CA HIS A 31 4.07 12.21 -12.42
C HIS A 31 2.75 12.73 -11.89
N ILE A 32 1.74 12.87 -12.74
CA ILE A 32 0.39 13.29 -12.33
C ILE A 32 -0.25 12.19 -11.47
N VAL A 33 -0.25 10.93 -11.94
CA VAL A 33 -0.86 9.80 -11.24
C VAL A 33 -0.24 9.60 -9.84
N ARG A 34 1.08 9.70 -9.71
CA ARG A 34 1.76 9.61 -8.40
C ARG A 34 1.36 10.71 -7.43
N ARG A 35 0.91 11.87 -7.91
CA ARG A 35 0.51 13.00 -7.07
C ARG A 35 -0.98 13.03 -6.74
N LEU A 36 -1.82 12.33 -7.51
CA LEU A 36 -3.27 12.30 -7.30
C LEU A 36 -3.68 11.86 -5.88
N PRO A 37 -3.17 10.76 -5.30
CA PRO A 37 -3.54 10.36 -3.96
C PRO A 37 -3.13 11.36 -2.88
N LEU A 38 -2.01 12.08 -3.10
CA LEU A 38 -1.52 13.11 -2.18
C LEU A 38 -2.39 14.37 -2.19
N GLN A 39 -3.11 14.60 -3.27
CA GLN A 39 -4.01 15.76 -3.38
C GLN A 39 -5.31 15.56 -2.61
N PHE A 40 -5.73 14.32 -2.36
CA PHE A 40 -6.98 14.06 -1.64
C PHE A 40 -6.99 14.67 -0.24
N PRO A 41 -6.00 14.42 0.64
CA PRO A 41 -5.92 15.09 1.93
C PRO A 41 -5.71 16.61 1.79
N LEU A 42 -4.93 17.07 0.79
CA LEU A 42 -4.73 18.49 0.55
C LEU A 42 -6.02 19.20 0.10
N ARG A 43 -6.88 18.53 -0.68
CA ARG A 43 -8.22 19.04 -1.04
C ARG A 43 -9.15 19.11 0.18
N MET A 44 -9.06 18.17 1.10
CA MET A 44 -9.81 18.25 2.35
C MET A 44 -9.34 19.42 3.22
N LEU A 45 -8.03 19.64 3.26
CA LEU A 45 -7.41 20.77 3.97
C LEU A 45 -7.63 22.12 3.26
N ALA A 46 -7.78 22.14 1.93
CA ALA A 46 -8.05 23.36 1.14
C ALA A 46 -9.44 23.98 1.42
N LYS A 47 -10.32 23.28 2.14
CA LYS A 47 -11.54 23.86 2.71
C LYS A 47 -11.26 24.80 3.90
N LEU A 48 -10.02 24.83 4.39
CA LEU A 48 -9.59 25.80 5.41
C LEU A 48 -9.20 27.12 4.72
N PRO A 49 -9.62 28.29 5.25
CA PRO A 49 -9.42 29.59 4.63
C PRO A 49 -7.95 29.98 4.38
N ILE A 50 -7.00 29.27 5.00
CA ILE A 50 -5.55 29.50 4.87
C ILE A 50 -5.00 28.98 3.52
N LEU A 51 -5.74 28.12 2.80
CA LEU A 51 -5.29 27.47 1.55
C LEU A 51 -6.11 27.90 0.32
N GLU A 52 -6.95 28.92 0.45
CA GLU A 52 -7.70 29.51 -0.65
C GLU A 52 -6.75 29.97 -1.78
N GLY A 53 -6.96 29.44 -2.98
CA GLY A 53 -6.22 29.80 -4.20
C GLY A 53 -5.29 28.71 -4.75
N ARG A 54 -5.11 27.57 -4.09
CA ARG A 54 -4.34 26.44 -4.66
C ARG A 54 -5.26 25.41 -5.32
N ASN A 55 -5.35 25.46 -6.65
CA ASN A 55 -6.02 24.43 -7.43
C ASN A 55 -5.17 23.14 -7.45
N TYR A 56 -5.58 22.13 -6.68
CA TYR A 56 -4.96 20.80 -6.65
C TYR A 56 -5.71 19.82 -7.58
N THR A 57 -5.88 20.21 -8.84
CA THR A 57 -6.51 19.35 -9.87
C THR A 57 -5.43 18.71 -10.74
N PRO A 58 -5.70 17.58 -11.40
CA PRO A 58 -4.80 17.03 -12.42
C PRO A 58 -4.40 18.07 -13.48
N ASN A 59 -5.36 18.91 -13.89
CA ASN A 59 -5.13 20.01 -14.85
C ASN A 59 -4.15 21.07 -14.29
N ALA A 60 -4.27 21.43 -13.03
CA ALA A 60 -3.34 22.38 -12.42
C ALA A 60 -1.88 21.84 -12.37
N ILE A 61 -1.72 20.52 -12.24
CA ILE A 61 -0.41 19.89 -12.35
C ILE A 61 0.06 19.94 -13.80
N LEU A 62 -0.79 19.57 -14.75
CA LEU A 62 -0.50 19.59 -16.18
C LEU A 62 -0.10 20.99 -16.64
N GLU A 63 -0.89 22.02 -16.32
CA GLU A 63 -0.63 23.43 -16.59
C GLU A 63 0.75 23.86 -16.02
N ARG A 64 1.06 23.46 -14.77
CA ARG A 64 2.36 23.76 -14.13
C ARG A 64 3.53 23.13 -14.88
N TYR A 65 3.38 21.90 -15.40
CA TYR A 65 4.42 21.28 -16.20
C TYR A 65 4.58 21.93 -17.57
N TYR A 66 3.47 22.26 -18.25
CA TYR A 66 3.50 23.03 -19.50
C TYR A 66 4.17 24.38 -19.29
N LYS A 67 3.81 25.10 -18.24
CA LYS A 67 4.46 26.37 -17.86
C LYS A 67 5.95 26.19 -17.62
N LYS A 68 6.34 25.18 -16.84
CA LYS A 68 7.74 24.96 -16.43
C LYS A 68 8.63 24.52 -17.60
N TYR A 69 8.16 23.65 -18.47
CA TYR A 69 9.02 22.98 -19.43
C TYR A 69 8.86 23.46 -20.88
N LEU A 70 7.73 24.08 -21.23
CA LEU A 70 7.45 24.47 -22.62
C LEU A 70 7.18 25.97 -22.79
N TYR A 71 6.23 26.53 -22.07
CA TYR A 71 5.65 27.82 -22.43
C TYR A 71 6.11 29.00 -21.53
N GLY A 72 6.61 28.74 -20.34
CA GLY A 72 6.90 29.80 -19.37
C GLY A 72 5.62 30.53 -18.96
N ASP A 73 5.73 31.84 -18.75
CA ASP A 73 4.65 32.75 -18.41
C ASP A 73 3.99 33.40 -19.64
N ARG A 74 4.23 32.86 -20.84
CA ARG A 74 3.73 33.44 -22.10
C ARG A 74 2.22 33.40 -22.18
N CYS A 75 1.67 34.49 -22.76
CA CYS A 75 0.28 34.68 -23.01
C CYS A 75 -0.05 34.64 -24.52
N LEU A 76 -1.33 34.55 -24.88
CA LEU A 76 -1.77 34.42 -26.28
C LEU A 76 -1.31 35.60 -27.16
N TYR A 77 -1.21 36.82 -26.65
CA TYR A 77 -0.74 37.98 -27.42
C TYR A 77 0.73 37.85 -27.90
N GLU A 78 1.50 36.96 -27.27
CA GLU A 78 2.90 36.70 -27.64
C GLU A 78 3.01 35.64 -28.76
N LEU A 79 1.92 35.01 -29.16
CA LEU A 79 1.92 34.11 -30.32
C LEU A 79 2.28 34.87 -31.59
N PRO A 80 2.95 34.21 -32.58
CA PRO A 80 3.31 34.83 -33.84
C PRO A 80 2.08 35.29 -34.60
N THR A 81 2.22 36.31 -35.44
CA THR A 81 1.18 36.77 -36.35
C THR A 81 1.09 35.86 -37.58
N GLN A 82 2.22 35.31 -37.98
CA GLN A 82 2.34 34.36 -39.10
C GLN A 82 3.40 33.30 -38.74
N PRO A 83 3.06 32.01 -38.87
CA PRO A 83 1.73 31.49 -39.14
C PRO A 83 0.77 31.78 -37.97
N MET A 84 -0.48 32.00 -38.26
CA MET A 84 -1.51 32.16 -37.21
C MET A 84 -1.79 30.81 -36.56
N LEU A 85 -1.54 30.71 -35.25
CA LEU A 85 -1.79 29.49 -34.47
C LEU A 85 -3.18 29.56 -33.83
N HIS A 86 -3.97 28.52 -34.05
CA HIS A 86 -5.23 28.26 -33.36
C HIS A 86 -5.09 27.06 -32.45
N ILE A 87 -5.35 27.21 -31.15
CA ILE A 87 -5.36 26.13 -30.17
C ILE A 87 -6.82 25.77 -29.92
N LEU A 88 -7.21 24.57 -30.31
CA LEU A 88 -8.61 24.14 -30.25
C LEU A 88 -8.94 23.54 -28.89
N ALA A 89 -10.14 23.82 -28.41
CA ALA A 89 -10.73 23.20 -27.23
C ALA A 89 -12.25 23.05 -27.45
N THR A 90 -12.89 22.24 -26.61
CA THR A 90 -14.36 22.09 -26.64
C THR A 90 -14.97 22.81 -25.45
N SER A 91 -15.87 23.75 -25.69
CA SER A 91 -16.66 24.35 -24.61
C SER A 91 -17.68 23.34 -24.11
N VAL A 92 -17.55 22.95 -22.83
CA VAL A 92 -18.50 22.04 -22.18
C VAL A 92 -19.84 22.71 -21.96
N SER A 93 -19.83 24.01 -21.64
CA SER A 93 -21.03 24.78 -21.37
C SER A 93 -21.92 24.96 -22.62
N LYS A 94 -21.30 25.19 -23.79
CA LYS A 94 -22.01 25.46 -25.05
C LYS A 94 -22.08 24.23 -25.96
N GLY A 95 -21.30 23.19 -25.69
CA GLY A 95 -21.20 21.98 -26.53
C GLY A 95 -20.71 22.30 -27.94
N GLY A 96 -19.82 23.29 -28.08
CA GLY A 96 -19.31 23.79 -29.36
C GLY A 96 -17.78 23.87 -29.40
N LEU A 97 -17.26 23.99 -30.63
CA LEU A 97 -15.83 24.21 -30.87
C LEU A 97 -15.40 25.57 -30.32
N SER A 98 -14.22 25.61 -29.74
CA SER A 98 -13.57 26.82 -29.27
C SER A 98 -12.16 26.90 -29.83
N ALA A 99 -11.74 28.08 -30.23
CA ALA A 99 -10.39 28.32 -30.74
C ALA A 99 -9.74 29.49 -30.01
N PHE A 100 -8.59 29.26 -29.42
CA PHE A 100 -7.75 30.28 -28.84
C PHE A 100 -6.65 30.65 -29.81
N ASN A 101 -6.44 31.93 -30.04
CA ASN A 101 -5.39 32.44 -30.88
C ASN A 101 -4.81 33.77 -30.31
N ARG A 102 -3.91 34.40 -31.03
CA ARG A 102 -3.32 35.68 -30.65
C ARG A 102 -4.36 36.78 -30.34
N ASN A 103 -5.54 36.74 -30.98
CA ASN A 103 -6.59 37.76 -30.85
C ASN A 103 -7.55 37.47 -29.67
N GLY A 104 -7.47 36.30 -29.06
CA GLY A 104 -8.29 35.89 -27.94
C GLY A 104 -9.03 34.58 -28.17
N LEU A 105 -10.22 34.45 -27.61
CA LEU A 105 -11.06 33.25 -27.61
C LEU A 105 -12.23 33.43 -28.57
N TYR A 106 -12.41 32.44 -29.42
CA TYR A 106 -13.58 32.28 -30.29
C TYR A 106 -14.35 31.05 -29.86
N VAL A 107 -15.67 31.16 -29.66
CA VAL A 107 -16.55 30.05 -29.26
C VAL A 107 -17.70 29.96 -30.22
N GLN A 108 -17.97 28.77 -30.74
CA GLN A 108 -19.12 28.47 -31.55
C GLN A 108 -20.36 28.34 -30.68
N GLY A 109 -21.32 29.27 -30.82
CA GLY A 109 -22.61 29.20 -30.18
C GLY A 109 -23.55 28.25 -30.94
N ARG A 110 -24.29 27.41 -30.21
CA ARG A 110 -25.37 26.60 -30.77
C ARG A 110 -26.66 27.43 -30.82
N ASN A 111 -26.86 28.22 -31.85
CA ASN A 111 -28.18 28.79 -32.11
C ASN A 111 -28.97 27.82 -33.00
N GLY A 112 -30.19 27.45 -32.59
CA GLY A 112 -31.02 26.39 -33.16
C GLY A 112 -31.44 26.54 -34.62
N ASP A 113 -31.10 27.62 -35.30
CA ASP A 113 -31.35 27.84 -36.72
C ASP A 113 -30.06 28.14 -37.47
N ALA A 114 -29.75 27.36 -38.44
CA ALA A 114 -28.85 27.42 -39.62
C ALA A 114 -27.62 28.39 -39.65
N GLY A 115 -27.28 29.09 -38.60
CA GLY A 115 -26.13 29.97 -38.53
C GLY A 115 -25.45 29.87 -37.15
N SER A 116 -24.36 29.12 -37.06
CA SER A 116 -23.51 29.12 -35.85
C SER A 116 -22.95 30.53 -35.63
N SER A 117 -23.43 31.25 -34.62
CA SER A 117 -22.82 32.53 -34.24
C SER A 117 -21.44 32.24 -33.63
N LEU A 118 -20.42 32.91 -34.15
CA LEU A 118 -19.08 32.88 -33.59
C LEU A 118 -18.96 34.01 -32.57
N GLU A 119 -18.89 33.67 -31.30
CA GLU A 119 -18.69 34.64 -30.23
C GLU A 119 -17.19 34.87 -30.04
N HIS A 120 -16.75 36.13 -30.03
CA HIS A 120 -15.38 36.53 -29.83
C HIS A 120 -15.20 37.25 -28.49
N THR A 121 -14.27 36.78 -27.68
CA THR A 121 -13.82 37.44 -26.44
C THR A 121 -12.34 37.82 -26.59
N PRO A 122 -11.97 39.09 -26.41
CA PRO A 122 -10.60 39.56 -26.58
C PRO A 122 -9.68 39.11 -25.41
N GLY A 123 -9.56 37.80 -25.20
CA GLY A 123 -8.87 37.15 -24.11
C GLY A 123 -7.37 36.97 -24.35
N GLN A 124 -6.67 37.99 -24.85
CA GLN A 124 -5.24 37.90 -25.25
C GLN A 124 -4.27 37.63 -24.11
N MET A 125 -4.66 37.90 -22.86
CA MET A 125 -3.85 37.67 -21.66
C MET A 125 -3.90 36.24 -21.14
N ALA A 126 -4.73 35.38 -21.74
CA ALA A 126 -4.78 33.97 -21.32
C ALA A 126 -3.39 33.32 -21.46
N SER A 127 -2.98 32.60 -20.41
CA SER A 127 -1.73 31.84 -20.39
C SER A 127 -1.77 30.71 -21.43
N ILE A 128 -0.76 30.62 -22.29
CA ILE A 128 -0.62 29.53 -23.26
C ILE A 128 -0.65 28.17 -22.56
N ALA A 129 0.03 28.02 -21.42
CA ALA A 129 0.05 26.78 -20.66
C ALA A 129 -1.35 26.33 -20.21
N ARG A 130 -2.20 27.29 -19.79
CA ARG A 130 -3.59 27.01 -19.38
C ARG A 130 -4.47 26.68 -20.58
N VAL A 131 -4.31 27.39 -21.68
CA VAL A 131 -5.05 27.13 -22.93
C VAL A 131 -4.69 25.75 -23.49
N VAL A 132 -3.42 25.40 -23.56
CA VAL A 132 -2.99 24.06 -23.98
C VAL A 132 -3.41 22.99 -22.98
N GLY A 133 -3.42 23.33 -21.68
CA GLY A 133 -4.01 22.47 -20.65
C GLY A 133 -5.49 22.17 -20.89
N ALA A 134 -6.26 23.16 -21.34
CA ALA A 134 -7.66 22.98 -21.74
C ALA A 134 -7.78 22.13 -23.00
N SER A 135 -6.97 22.41 -24.02
CA SER A 135 -6.91 21.66 -25.29
C SER A 135 -6.55 20.19 -25.13
N SER A 136 -5.82 19.83 -24.08
CA SER A 136 -5.38 18.45 -23.76
C SER A 136 -6.09 17.85 -22.55
N ALA A 137 -7.19 18.46 -22.09
CA ALA A 137 -7.97 17.97 -20.95
C ALA A 137 -8.90 16.82 -21.39
N PHE A 138 -8.31 15.66 -21.66
CA PHE A 138 -9.02 14.47 -22.12
C PHE A 138 -10.04 13.97 -21.10
N PRO A 139 -11.33 13.80 -21.48
CA PRO A 139 -12.37 13.32 -20.57
C PRO A 139 -12.05 11.96 -19.96
N GLY A 140 -12.33 11.81 -18.67
CA GLY A 140 -12.03 10.60 -17.90
C GLY A 140 -10.68 10.63 -17.16
N PHE A 141 -9.66 11.33 -17.70
CA PHE A 141 -8.39 11.54 -17.02
C PHE A 141 -8.26 12.93 -16.40
N PHE A 142 -8.78 13.94 -17.10
CA PHE A 142 -8.71 15.32 -16.67
C PHE A 142 -10.12 15.90 -16.53
N PRO A 143 -10.43 16.59 -15.42
CA PRO A 143 -11.66 17.38 -15.34
C PRO A 143 -11.59 18.55 -16.34
N PRO A 144 -12.72 19.13 -16.76
CA PRO A 144 -12.71 20.33 -17.57
C PRO A 144 -11.94 21.47 -16.91
N VAL A 145 -11.27 22.28 -17.71
CA VAL A 145 -10.52 23.47 -17.24
C VAL A 145 -11.50 24.62 -17.14
N GLU A 146 -11.62 25.17 -15.95
CA GLU A 146 -12.37 26.39 -15.69
C GLU A 146 -11.60 27.61 -16.19
N MET A 147 -12.25 28.50 -16.92
CA MET A 147 -11.72 29.80 -17.34
C MET A 147 -12.66 30.92 -16.92
N THR A 148 -12.10 31.92 -16.30
CA THR A 148 -12.78 33.12 -15.80
C THR A 148 -12.41 34.36 -16.60
N ALA A 149 -13.14 35.46 -16.41
CA ALA A 149 -12.79 36.76 -16.98
C ALA A 149 -11.33 37.19 -16.63
N ALA A 150 -10.92 36.91 -15.40
CA ALA A 150 -9.55 37.22 -14.94
C ALA A 150 -8.48 36.41 -15.68
N ASP A 151 -8.74 35.13 -16.00
CA ASP A 151 -7.82 34.29 -16.77
C ASP A 151 -7.61 34.81 -18.20
N LEU A 152 -8.65 35.40 -18.78
CA LEU A 152 -8.60 36.02 -20.12
C LEU A 152 -8.09 37.46 -20.09
N GLY A 153 -7.96 38.08 -18.93
CA GLY A 153 -7.60 39.49 -18.78
C GLY A 153 -8.69 40.46 -19.21
N VAL A 154 -9.95 40.05 -19.16
CA VAL A 154 -11.13 40.91 -19.48
C VAL A 154 -11.83 41.35 -18.19
N ARG A 155 -12.67 42.40 -18.27
CA ARG A 155 -13.39 42.91 -17.09
C ARG A 155 -14.43 41.92 -16.61
N ASP A 156 -14.65 41.91 -15.30
CA ASP A 156 -15.72 41.13 -14.70
C ASP A 156 -17.09 41.44 -15.38
N GLY A 157 -17.85 40.42 -15.72
CA GLY A 157 -19.11 40.52 -16.42
C GLY A 157 -19.02 40.53 -17.96
N GLN A 158 -17.82 40.66 -18.54
CA GLN A 158 -17.63 40.58 -20.00
C GLN A 158 -17.49 39.12 -20.50
N PHE A 159 -17.15 38.20 -19.60
CA PHE A 159 -17.03 36.79 -19.90
C PHE A 159 -17.60 35.98 -18.72
N PRO A 160 -18.58 35.13 -18.95
CA PRO A 160 -19.05 34.19 -17.93
C PRO A 160 -17.99 33.13 -17.69
N THR A 161 -17.93 32.58 -16.47
CA THR A 161 -17.06 31.43 -16.21
C THR A 161 -17.47 30.27 -17.12
N GLU A 162 -16.54 29.78 -17.92
CA GLU A 162 -16.75 28.66 -18.85
C GLU A 162 -15.80 27.51 -18.56
N PHE A 163 -16.20 26.30 -18.96
CA PHE A 163 -15.45 25.07 -18.78
C PHE A 163 -15.05 24.51 -20.14
N PHE A 164 -13.78 24.18 -20.30
CA PHE A 164 -13.21 23.65 -21.54
C PHE A 164 -12.61 22.27 -21.31
N THR A 165 -12.79 21.42 -22.31
CA THR A 165 -12.18 20.08 -22.37
C THR A 165 -11.42 19.92 -23.69
N ASP A 166 -10.82 18.76 -23.87
CA ASP A 166 -10.00 18.41 -25.04
C ASP A 166 -10.67 18.83 -26.37
N GLY A 167 -9.87 19.41 -27.27
CA GLY A 167 -10.34 19.82 -28.58
C GLY A 167 -10.85 18.66 -29.43
N GLY A 168 -10.21 17.50 -29.28
CA GLY A 168 -10.59 16.28 -30.00
C GLY A 168 -11.97 15.71 -29.64
N VAL A 169 -12.60 16.20 -28.56
CA VAL A 169 -14.00 15.83 -28.25
C VAL A 169 -14.97 16.32 -29.31
N PHE A 170 -14.71 17.49 -29.89
CA PHE A 170 -15.56 18.08 -30.92
C PHE A 170 -14.93 17.97 -32.31
N ASP A 171 -13.64 18.24 -32.46
CA ASP A 171 -12.92 18.31 -33.74
C ASP A 171 -11.49 17.74 -33.56
N ASN A 172 -11.38 16.42 -33.71
CA ASN A 172 -10.10 15.72 -33.44
C ASN A 172 -9.02 16.01 -34.50
N LEU A 173 -9.43 16.31 -35.72
CA LEU A 173 -8.52 16.60 -36.84
C LEU A 173 -8.30 18.09 -37.09
N GLY A 174 -9.04 18.97 -36.39
CA GLY A 174 -8.95 20.40 -36.56
C GLY A 174 -9.62 20.92 -37.86
N LEU A 175 -10.41 20.10 -38.53
CA LEU A 175 -10.94 20.40 -39.84
C LEU A 175 -12.10 21.42 -39.81
N ARG A 176 -12.91 21.37 -38.75
CA ARG A 176 -14.07 22.27 -38.63
C ARG A 176 -13.64 23.72 -38.36
N ALA A 177 -12.47 23.93 -37.77
CA ALA A 177 -11.88 25.25 -37.62
C ALA A 177 -11.63 25.93 -38.98
N PHE A 178 -11.25 25.17 -40.00
CA PHE A 178 -11.06 25.71 -41.37
C PHE A 178 -12.38 26.14 -42.02
N LEU A 179 -13.52 25.52 -41.70
CA LEU A 179 -14.82 25.99 -42.16
C LEU A 179 -15.14 27.39 -41.63
N TRP A 180 -14.73 27.72 -40.41
CA TRP A 180 -14.90 29.08 -39.88
C TRP A 180 -14.02 30.09 -40.62
N LEU A 181 -12.75 29.71 -40.85
CA LEU A 181 -11.80 30.55 -41.56
C LEU A 181 -12.27 30.80 -43.01
N LYS A 182 -12.77 29.77 -43.68
CA LYS A 182 -13.34 29.87 -45.02
C LYS A 182 -14.58 30.80 -45.08
N GLN A 183 -15.41 30.79 -44.03
CA GLN A 183 -16.54 31.73 -43.91
C GLN A 183 -16.08 33.17 -43.69
N GLN A 184 -14.86 33.40 -43.23
CA GLN A 184 -14.27 34.74 -43.05
C GLN A 184 -13.46 35.19 -44.26
N GLU A 185 -13.74 34.68 -45.45
CA GLU A 185 -13.05 34.99 -46.70
C GLU A 185 -11.58 34.60 -46.76
N THR A 186 -11.14 33.74 -45.85
CA THR A 186 -9.77 33.19 -45.87
C THR A 186 -9.73 32.01 -46.86
N SER A 187 -8.90 32.11 -47.90
CA SER A 187 -8.65 31.02 -48.85
C SER A 187 -7.34 30.32 -48.54
N PHE A 188 -7.34 29.00 -48.71
CA PHE A 188 -6.14 28.17 -48.60
C PHE A 188 -5.95 27.42 -49.94
N ASP A 189 -4.73 27.39 -50.42
CA ASP A 189 -4.39 26.61 -51.64
C ASP A 189 -4.44 25.11 -51.33
N GLN A 190 -3.91 24.72 -50.16
CA GLN A 190 -3.87 23.33 -49.69
C GLN A 190 -3.98 23.28 -48.15
N ILE A 191 -4.54 22.18 -47.67
CA ILE A 191 -4.70 21.89 -46.25
C ILE A 191 -4.07 20.52 -45.99
N LEU A 192 -3.00 20.50 -45.18
CA LEU A 192 -2.36 19.28 -44.71
C LEU A 192 -2.96 18.88 -43.37
N VAL A 193 -3.50 17.67 -43.29
CA VAL A 193 -4.15 17.13 -42.09
C VAL A 193 -3.28 16.02 -41.52
N SER A 194 -2.57 16.29 -40.45
CA SER A 194 -1.79 15.27 -39.73
C SER A 194 -2.69 14.49 -38.79
N ASP A 195 -2.78 13.18 -39.00
CA ASP A 195 -3.57 12.27 -38.17
C ASP A 195 -2.65 11.25 -37.50
N ALA A 196 -2.31 11.51 -36.24
CA ALA A 196 -1.53 10.64 -35.37
C ALA A 196 -2.42 9.74 -34.48
N GLY A 197 -3.71 9.65 -34.78
CA GLY A 197 -4.67 8.84 -34.04
C GLY A 197 -4.35 7.35 -34.11
N LYS A 198 -4.43 6.67 -32.99
CA LYS A 198 -4.26 5.22 -32.93
C LYS A 198 -5.40 4.53 -33.68
N PRO A 199 -5.11 3.53 -34.54
CA PRO A 199 -6.15 2.81 -35.25
C PRO A 199 -7.09 2.10 -34.27
N PHE A 200 -8.39 2.07 -34.60
CA PHE A 200 -9.41 1.40 -33.80
C PHE A 200 -9.09 -0.09 -33.65
N GLN A 201 -9.00 -0.55 -32.41
CA GLN A 201 -8.71 -1.95 -32.13
C GLN A 201 -9.99 -2.77 -32.01
N ILE A 202 -10.07 -3.85 -32.79
CA ILE A 202 -11.13 -4.86 -32.65
C ILE A 202 -10.80 -5.74 -31.45
N LEU A 203 -11.70 -5.81 -30.48
CA LEU A 203 -11.54 -6.68 -29.31
C LEU A 203 -12.16 -8.05 -29.63
N SER A 204 -11.40 -9.11 -29.40
CA SER A 204 -11.90 -10.49 -29.54
C SER A 204 -12.79 -10.92 -28.36
N ASP A 205 -12.64 -10.28 -27.20
CA ASP A 205 -13.44 -10.50 -26.00
C ASP A 205 -13.89 -9.15 -25.44
N ALA A 206 -15.23 -8.96 -25.37
CA ALA A 206 -15.88 -7.73 -24.91
C ALA A 206 -16.38 -7.81 -23.47
N ALA A 207 -15.94 -8.77 -22.67
CA ALA A 207 -16.28 -8.90 -21.25
C ALA A 207 -15.62 -7.79 -20.41
N LEU A 208 -16.06 -6.54 -20.64
CA LEU A 208 -15.60 -5.37 -19.91
C LEU A 208 -16.56 -5.06 -18.75
N GLY A 209 -16.03 -4.73 -17.58
CA GLY A 209 -16.85 -4.15 -16.50
C GLY A 209 -17.46 -2.81 -16.91
N VAL A 210 -18.44 -2.30 -16.12
CA VAL A 210 -19.22 -1.07 -16.43
C VAL A 210 -18.34 0.12 -16.85
N PHE A 211 -17.25 0.36 -16.15
CA PHE A 211 -16.30 1.43 -16.48
C PHE A 211 -15.61 1.18 -17.84
N GLY A 212 -15.15 -0.05 -18.08
CA GLY A 212 -14.53 -0.43 -19.36
C GLY A 212 -15.49 -0.32 -20.54
N GLN A 213 -16.77 -0.63 -20.35
CA GLN A 213 -17.81 -0.47 -21.39
C GLN A 213 -18.03 1.02 -21.74
N SER A 214 -18.01 1.91 -20.74
CA SER A 214 -18.16 3.36 -20.97
C SER A 214 -16.97 3.93 -21.76
N VAL A 215 -15.74 3.54 -21.41
CA VAL A 215 -14.54 3.93 -22.17
C VAL A 215 -14.64 3.40 -23.61
N ARG A 216 -15.04 2.14 -23.78
CA ARG A 216 -15.18 1.53 -25.11
C ARG A 216 -16.25 2.18 -25.96
N ALA A 217 -17.38 2.57 -25.37
CA ALA A 217 -18.41 3.32 -26.08
C ALA A 217 -17.90 4.68 -26.58
N THR A 218 -17.09 5.36 -25.79
CA THR A 218 -16.43 6.61 -26.17
C THR A 218 -15.44 6.38 -27.32
N ASP A 219 -14.63 5.32 -27.29
CA ASP A 219 -13.72 4.96 -28.39
C ASP A 219 -14.49 4.73 -29.71
N ILE A 220 -15.63 4.03 -29.65
CA ILE A 220 -16.48 3.79 -30.82
C ILE A 220 -17.05 5.10 -31.37
N LEU A 221 -17.51 5.99 -30.51
CA LEU A 221 -18.05 7.30 -30.94
C LEU A 221 -16.98 8.14 -31.63
N TRP A 222 -15.76 8.16 -31.07
CA TRP A 222 -14.63 8.90 -31.68
C TRP A 222 -14.20 8.33 -33.02
N ASP A 223 -14.10 7.01 -33.12
CA ASP A 223 -13.79 6.36 -34.40
C ASP A 223 -14.87 6.69 -35.45
N ARG A 224 -16.14 6.71 -35.06
CA ARG A 224 -17.22 7.09 -35.95
C ARG A 224 -17.16 8.55 -36.40
N VAL A 225 -16.85 9.47 -35.46
CA VAL A 225 -16.67 10.90 -35.79
C VAL A 225 -15.51 11.06 -36.77
N TRP A 226 -14.40 10.41 -36.50
CA TRP A 226 -13.22 10.41 -37.39
C TRP A 226 -13.53 9.89 -38.79
N GLN A 227 -14.27 8.77 -38.91
CA GLN A 227 -14.70 8.24 -40.19
C GLN A 227 -15.57 9.25 -40.96
N LEU A 228 -16.54 9.87 -40.30
CA LEU A 228 -17.41 10.87 -40.89
C LEU A 228 -16.65 12.12 -41.36
N GLU A 229 -15.66 12.58 -40.59
CA GLU A 229 -14.84 13.72 -41.01
C GLU A 229 -13.98 13.36 -42.21
N ARG A 230 -13.38 12.18 -42.23
CA ARG A 230 -12.63 11.71 -43.37
C ARG A 230 -13.49 11.49 -44.61
N GLU A 231 -14.70 10.98 -44.48
CA GLU A 231 -15.66 10.84 -45.58
C GLU A 231 -16.08 12.22 -46.14
N ASN A 232 -16.33 13.21 -45.27
CA ASN A 232 -16.77 14.53 -45.67
C ASN A 232 -15.66 15.36 -46.34
N PHE A 233 -14.44 15.30 -45.85
CA PHE A 233 -13.33 16.15 -46.31
C PHE A 233 -12.34 15.42 -47.22
N GLY A 234 -12.31 14.08 -47.19
CA GLY A 234 -11.37 13.30 -47.96
C GLY A 234 -11.54 13.38 -49.49
N HIS A 235 -12.69 13.87 -49.95
CA HIS A 235 -13.01 14.10 -51.34
C HIS A 235 -12.99 15.58 -51.75
N GLU A 236 -12.78 16.50 -50.80
CA GLU A 236 -12.67 17.92 -51.10
C GLU A 236 -11.29 18.23 -51.70
N GLU A 237 -11.28 18.97 -52.77
CA GLU A 237 -10.06 19.39 -53.45
C GLU A 237 -9.19 20.26 -52.55
N GLY A 238 -7.89 19.98 -52.47
CA GLY A 238 -6.95 20.71 -51.61
C GLY A 238 -6.72 20.11 -50.24
N PHE A 239 -7.46 19.08 -49.80
CA PHE A 239 -7.20 18.39 -48.54
C PHE A 239 -6.23 17.19 -48.75
N VAL A 240 -5.14 17.13 -48.00
CA VAL A 240 -4.17 16.04 -48.00
C VAL A 240 -4.06 15.47 -46.60
N PHE A 241 -4.53 14.25 -46.42
CA PHE A 241 -4.48 13.54 -45.14
C PHE A 241 -3.16 12.80 -44.97
N LEU A 242 -2.51 12.95 -43.85
CA LEU A 242 -1.23 12.33 -43.48
C LEU A 242 -1.45 11.40 -42.25
N PRO A 243 -2.14 10.24 -42.44
CA PRO A 243 -2.44 9.37 -41.32
C PRO A 243 -1.22 8.52 -40.93
N ILE A 244 -1.00 8.33 -39.64
CA ILE A 244 0.05 7.43 -39.12
C ILE A 244 -0.15 5.98 -39.61
N THR A 245 -1.36 5.61 -40.00
CA THR A 245 -1.72 4.28 -40.51
C THR A 245 -1.30 4.06 -41.98
N GLU A 246 -0.84 5.11 -42.68
CA GLU A 246 -0.33 4.99 -44.03
C GLU A 246 0.96 4.16 -44.07
N SER A 247 1.06 3.25 -45.03
CA SER A 247 2.24 2.42 -45.22
C SER A 247 3.08 2.92 -46.40
N VAL A 248 4.39 2.95 -46.22
CA VAL A 248 5.32 3.40 -47.24
C VAL A 248 6.15 2.20 -47.72
N ASN A 249 6.20 1.97 -49.03
CA ASN A 249 6.97 0.90 -49.64
C ASN A 249 8.34 1.39 -50.16
N LEU A 250 9.29 0.47 -50.30
CA LEU A 250 10.62 0.79 -50.85
C LEU A 250 10.60 1.40 -52.26
N SER A 251 9.56 1.08 -53.05
CA SER A 251 9.38 1.67 -54.39
C SER A 251 8.93 3.14 -54.33
N GLU A 252 8.35 3.56 -53.23
CA GLU A 252 7.86 4.92 -53.01
C GLU A 252 8.91 5.78 -52.31
N ASP A 253 9.66 5.18 -51.39
CA ASP A 253 10.72 5.83 -50.65
C ASP A 253 11.84 4.84 -50.25
N ALA A 254 13.07 5.15 -50.66
CA ALA A 254 14.23 4.30 -50.40
C ALA A 254 14.61 4.20 -48.92
N SER A 255 14.17 5.17 -48.11
CA SER A 255 14.36 5.19 -46.64
C SER A 255 13.27 4.45 -45.88
N ALA A 256 12.24 3.91 -46.56
CA ALA A 256 11.07 3.32 -45.91
C ALA A 256 11.47 2.27 -44.87
N GLN A 257 10.87 2.40 -43.68
CA GLN A 257 11.03 1.42 -42.62
C GLN A 257 10.46 0.06 -43.03
N HIS A 258 10.99 -1.00 -42.46
CA HIS A 258 10.46 -2.35 -42.68
C HIS A 258 8.96 -2.41 -42.29
N PRO A 259 8.08 -3.07 -43.12
CA PRO A 259 6.63 -3.10 -42.87
C PRO A 259 6.22 -3.56 -41.47
N VAL A 260 6.96 -4.52 -40.89
CA VAL A 260 6.73 -4.99 -39.50
C VAL A 260 7.00 -3.88 -38.48
N VAL A 261 7.97 -3.00 -38.74
CA VAL A 261 8.25 -1.85 -37.86
C VAL A 261 7.16 -0.80 -38.00
N GLN A 262 6.76 -0.48 -39.25
CA GLN A 262 5.66 0.47 -39.51
C GLN A 262 4.38 0.05 -38.80
N ALA A 263 3.99 -1.24 -38.82
CA ALA A 263 2.82 -1.76 -38.13
C ALA A 263 2.87 -1.57 -36.61
N GLU A 264 4.07 -1.71 -36.01
CA GLU A 264 4.22 -1.45 -34.56
C GLU A 264 4.24 0.05 -34.23
N VAL A 265 4.80 0.89 -35.11
CA VAL A 265 4.80 2.36 -34.97
C VAL A 265 3.36 2.88 -34.98
N GLN A 266 2.51 2.40 -35.88
CA GLN A 266 1.10 2.72 -35.98
C GLN A 266 0.31 2.35 -34.71
N SER A 267 0.83 1.39 -33.93
CA SER A 267 0.21 0.90 -32.70
C SER A 267 0.76 1.55 -31.44
N ILE A 268 1.71 2.48 -31.55
CA ILE A 268 2.27 3.19 -30.39
C ILE A 268 1.15 3.96 -29.69
N ARG A 269 1.17 3.92 -28.36
CA ARG A 269 0.18 4.59 -27.51
C ARG A 269 0.24 6.11 -27.63
N THR A 270 -0.89 6.76 -27.43
CA THR A 270 -1.02 8.22 -27.46
C THR A 270 -1.11 8.82 -26.06
N ASP A 271 -0.51 8.16 -25.07
CA ASP A 271 -0.51 8.59 -23.67
C ASP A 271 0.57 9.66 -23.41
N LEU A 272 0.39 10.43 -22.34
CA LEU A 272 1.37 11.42 -21.86
C LEU A 272 2.48 10.77 -21.00
N ASP A 273 2.80 9.50 -21.21
CA ASP A 273 3.92 8.85 -20.54
C ASP A 273 5.23 9.02 -21.34
N ARG A 274 6.32 8.57 -20.72
CA ARG A 274 7.64 8.67 -21.32
C ARG A 274 7.75 7.84 -22.59
N PHE A 275 8.15 8.46 -23.70
CA PHE A 275 8.61 7.76 -24.89
C PHE A 275 10.07 7.34 -24.74
N SER A 276 10.40 6.16 -25.22
CA SER A 276 11.79 5.71 -25.35
C SER A 276 12.45 6.33 -26.59
N ASP A 277 13.77 6.38 -26.57
CA ASP A 277 14.55 6.93 -27.69
C ASP A 277 14.25 6.23 -29.02
N GLN A 278 13.98 4.92 -28.98
CA GLN A 278 13.58 4.14 -30.15
C GLN A 278 12.18 4.48 -30.65
N GLU A 279 11.22 4.73 -29.74
CA GLU A 279 9.88 5.18 -30.13
C GLU A 279 9.95 6.54 -30.80
N ILE A 280 10.72 7.48 -30.25
CA ILE A 280 10.88 8.83 -30.78
C ILE A 280 11.46 8.77 -32.21
N ASN A 281 12.56 8.06 -32.39
CA ASN A 281 13.18 7.94 -33.70
C ASN A 281 12.28 7.22 -34.69
N ALA A 282 11.63 6.14 -34.30
CA ALA A 282 10.75 5.38 -35.19
C ALA A 282 9.52 6.19 -35.62
N LEU A 283 8.91 6.96 -34.70
CA LEU A 283 7.79 7.86 -35.01
C LEU A 283 8.20 9.00 -35.93
N ALA A 284 9.33 9.66 -35.65
CA ALA A 284 9.84 10.76 -36.47
C ALA A 284 10.16 10.29 -37.90
N GLN A 285 10.84 9.14 -38.06
CA GLN A 285 11.15 8.56 -39.35
C GLN A 285 9.86 8.20 -40.11
N HIS A 286 8.92 7.49 -39.50
CA HIS A 286 7.65 7.09 -40.12
C HIS A 286 6.84 8.30 -40.56
N GLY A 287 6.69 9.30 -39.70
CA GLY A 287 5.98 10.54 -40.01
C GLY A 287 6.60 11.28 -41.19
N TYR A 288 7.94 11.33 -41.28
CA TYR A 288 8.66 11.93 -42.40
C TYR A 288 8.40 11.18 -43.69
N GLU A 289 8.48 9.85 -43.68
CA GLU A 289 8.29 9.00 -44.88
C GLU A 289 6.84 9.11 -45.39
N VAL A 290 5.84 9.07 -44.52
CA VAL A 290 4.43 9.25 -44.87
C VAL A 290 4.17 10.64 -45.46
N ALA A 291 4.66 11.69 -44.80
CA ALA A 291 4.51 13.06 -45.29
C ALA A 291 5.17 13.21 -46.69
N ARG A 292 6.38 12.72 -46.88
CA ARG A 292 7.09 12.78 -48.15
C ARG A 292 6.36 12.04 -49.27
N LYS A 293 5.84 10.82 -49.02
CA LYS A 293 5.03 10.07 -49.95
C LYS A 293 3.81 10.85 -50.41
N LEU A 294 2.98 11.31 -49.44
CA LEU A 294 1.71 11.93 -49.75
C LEU A 294 1.87 13.34 -50.33
N CYS A 295 2.87 14.11 -49.88
CA CYS A 295 3.20 15.40 -50.50
C CYS A 295 3.66 15.24 -51.97
N ARG A 296 4.36 14.17 -52.33
CA ARG A 296 4.69 13.85 -53.73
C ARG A 296 3.46 13.49 -54.54
N GLN A 297 2.62 12.61 -54.00
CA GLN A 297 1.41 12.13 -54.68
C GLN A 297 0.42 13.28 -54.99
N HIS A 298 0.26 14.20 -54.04
CA HIS A 298 -0.66 15.31 -54.17
C HIS A 298 -0.02 16.62 -54.65
N GLN A 299 1.27 16.59 -55.06
CA GLN A 299 2.02 17.74 -55.59
C GLN A 299 1.90 19.00 -54.68
N VAL A 300 1.93 18.79 -53.37
CA VAL A 300 1.68 19.83 -52.35
C VAL A 300 2.58 21.06 -52.50
N ILE A 301 3.83 20.88 -52.95
CA ILE A 301 4.78 21.96 -53.18
C ILE A 301 4.93 22.38 -54.66
N GLY A 302 3.98 21.97 -55.49
CA GLY A 302 4.00 22.24 -56.91
C GLY A 302 5.18 21.58 -57.61
N GLU A 303 5.85 22.32 -58.50
CA GLU A 303 7.00 21.83 -59.26
C GLU A 303 8.30 21.72 -58.42
N ARG A 304 8.33 22.14 -57.17
CA ARG A 304 9.51 22.04 -56.31
C ARG A 304 9.76 20.58 -55.93
N SER A 305 10.99 20.14 -56.05
CA SER A 305 11.38 18.81 -55.57
C SER A 305 11.42 18.76 -54.05
N LEU A 306 10.83 17.72 -53.45
CA LEU A 306 11.00 17.43 -52.03
C LEU A 306 12.45 17.03 -51.74
N PRO A 307 12.99 17.35 -50.58
CA PRO A 307 14.33 16.93 -50.18
C PRO A 307 14.49 15.41 -50.29
N GLU A 308 15.59 14.96 -50.88
CA GLU A 308 15.98 13.54 -50.90
C GLU A 308 16.83 13.12 -49.70
N SER A 309 17.07 14.07 -48.78
CA SER A 309 17.81 13.84 -47.54
C SER A 309 17.20 12.69 -46.74
N PRO A 310 18.00 11.93 -45.98
CA PRO A 310 17.49 10.92 -45.07
C PRO A 310 16.55 11.55 -44.03
N PRO A 311 15.60 10.75 -43.46
CA PRO A 311 14.74 11.24 -42.37
C PRO A 311 15.56 11.79 -41.22
N TRP A 312 15.02 12.82 -40.59
CA TRP A 312 15.60 13.37 -39.37
C TRP A 312 15.65 12.32 -38.27
N THR A 313 16.79 12.23 -37.58
CA THR A 313 17.02 11.31 -36.47
C THR A 313 17.16 12.10 -35.18
N PRO A 314 16.09 12.28 -34.38
CA PRO A 314 16.09 13.11 -33.17
C PRO A 314 17.14 12.71 -32.13
N ILE A 315 17.49 11.42 -32.07
CA ILE A 315 18.41 10.87 -31.06
C ILE A 315 19.47 10.02 -31.77
N GLU A 316 20.64 10.62 -31.99
CA GLU A 316 21.75 10.05 -32.74
C GLU A 316 22.37 8.81 -32.06
N THR A 317 22.27 8.68 -30.74
CA THR A 317 22.85 7.56 -29.97
C THR A 317 22.17 6.21 -30.26
N VAL A 318 20.99 6.25 -30.84
CA VAL A 318 20.20 5.06 -31.19
C VAL A 318 20.39 4.78 -32.68
N ARG A 319 20.79 3.55 -33.02
CA ARG A 319 20.86 3.16 -34.41
C ARG A 319 19.53 3.37 -35.12
N PRO A 320 19.51 4.02 -36.29
CA PRO A 320 18.29 4.15 -37.07
C PRO A 320 17.70 2.77 -37.38
N ALA A 321 16.37 2.71 -37.53
CA ALA A 321 15.72 1.49 -37.98
C ALA A 321 16.32 1.05 -39.32
N GLU A 322 16.62 -0.26 -39.43
CA GLU A 322 17.05 -0.78 -40.71
C GLU A 322 15.99 -0.48 -41.77
N THR A 323 16.42 0.07 -42.90
CA THR A 323 15.54 0.21 -44.06
C THR A 323 15.12 -1.18 -44.54
N ALA A 324 13.96 -1.28 -45.17
CA ALA A 324 13.48 -2.55 -45.70
C ALA A 324 14.49 -3.23 -46.66
N ALA A 325 15.37 -2.44 -47.29
CA ALA A 325 16.45 -2.93 -48.16
C ALA A 325 17.58 -3.65 -47.37
N GLN A 326 17.86 -3.26 -46.14
CA GLN A 326 18.95 -3.82 -45.32
C GLN A 326 18.53 -5.09 -44.56
N ALA A 327 17.24 -5.40 -44.50
CA ALA A 327 16.69 -6.53 -43.74
C ALA A 327 16.90 -7.92 -44.41
N VAL A 328 17.46 -7.99 -45.60
CA VAL A 328 17.66 -9.22 -46.36
C VAL A 328 19.08 -9.79 -46.14
N GLY A 329 19.35 -10.23 -44.92
CA GLY A 329 20.61 -10.92 -44.59
C GLY A 329 20.37 -12.30 -43.96
N PRO A 330 21.25 -13.30 -44.21
CA PRO A 330 20.98 -14.71 -43.87
C PRO A 330 21.23 -15.10 -42.39
N HIS A 331 21.58 -14.20 -41.51
CA HIS A 331 22.03 -14.58 -40.15
C HIS A 331 21.32 -13.82 -39.00
N GLY A 332 20.43 -14.52 -38.30
CA GLY A 332 19.84 -14.12 -37.01
C GLY A 332 18.55 -13.29 -37.13
N PRO A 333 17.85 -13.02 -35.99
CA PRO A 333 16.71 -12.13 -36.00
C PRO A 333 17.20 -10.75 -36.44
N SER A 334 16.65 -10.24 -37.56
CA SER A 334 17.00 -8.94 -38.11
C SER A 334 16.83 -7.83 -37.07
N ALA A 335 17.58 -6.73 -37.22
CA ALA A 335 17.42 -5.58 -36.30
C ALA A 335 15.99 -5.06 -36.33
N SER A 336 15.29 -5.16 -37.48
CA SER A 336 13.85 -4.88 -37.62
C SER A 336 12.98 -5.73 -36.70
N THR A 337 13.29 -7.03 -36.57
CA THR A 337 12.55 -7.92 -35.64
C THR A 337 12.78 -7.56 -34.17
N ARG A 338 13.98 -7.11 -33.80
CA ARG A 338 14.28 -6.63 -32.45
C ARG A 338 13.54 -5.33 -32.14
N LEU A 339 13.62 -4.37 -33.04
CA LEU A 339 12.94 -3.08 -32.92
C LEU A 339 11.42 -3.27 -32.83
N SER A 340 10.82 -4.05 -33.70
CA SER A 340 9.40 -4.41 -33.66
C SER A 340 9.00 -5.01 -32.32
N ARG A 341 9.81 -5.93 -31.76
CA ARG A 341 9.53 -6.51 -30.44
C ARG A 341 9.63 -5.48 -29.30
N GLN A 342 10.59 -4.57 -29.38
CA GLN A 342 10.74 -3.48 -28.41
C GLN A 342 9.56 -2.51 -28.47
N LEU A 343 9.14 -2.09 -29.66
CA LEU A 343 8.00 -1.22 -29.89
C LEU A 343 6.69 -1.87 -29.40
N ARG A 344 6.49 -3.17 -29.68
CA ARG A 344 5.35 -3.94 -29.17
C ARG A 344 5.33 -4.00 -27.64
N GLY A 345 6.47 -4.23 -27.01
CA GLY A 345 6.60 -4.20 -25.55
C GLY A 345 6.29 -2.82 -24.97
N SER A 346 6.65 -1.78 -25.68
CA SER A 346 6.39 -0.39 -25.30
C SER A 346 4.92 -0.01 -25.47
N SER A 347 4.28 -0.41 -26.58
CA SER A 347 2.85 -0.14 -26.84
C SER A 347 1.94 -0.79 -25.79
N GLY A 348 2.36 -1.92 -25.20
CA GLY A 348 1.66 -2.63 -24.12
C GLY A 348 1.93 -2.10 -22.71
N ARG A 349 2.71 -1.03 -22.55
CA ARG A 349 3.08 -0.49 -21.24
C ARG A 349 1.85 0.06 -20.50
N ARG A 350 1.59 -0.49 -19.32
CA ARG A 350 0.46 -0.07 -18.47
C ARG A 350 0.91 0.93 -17.42
N VAL A 351 -0.03 1.76 -16.93
CA VAL A 351 0.20 2.75 -15.86
C VAL A 351 0.91 2.11 -14.65
N TRP A 352 0.47 0.92 -14.25
CA TRP A 352 1.01 0.21 -13.09
C TRP A 352 2.47 -0.20 -13.21
N SER A 353 2.97 -0.46 -14.44
CA SER A 353 4.36 -0.89 -14.67
C SER A 353 5.38 0.22 -14.46
N THR A 354 4.94 1.47 -14.47
CA THR A 354 5.78 2.66 -14.34
C THR A 354 5.37 3.56 -13.18
N LEU A 355 4.49 3.07 -12.28
CA LEU A 355 4.01 3.82 -11.13
C LEU A 355 5.15 4.15 -10.16
N PHE A 356 6.10 3.22 -9.95
CA PHE A 356 7.30 3.44 -9.14
C PHE A 356 8.44 3.97 -10.00
N ASP A 357 8.91 5.18 -9.67
CA ASP A 357 10.11 5.78 -10.25
C ASP A 357 10.98 6.32 -9.12
N TRP A 358 12.18 5.77 -8.99
CA TRP A 358 13.16 6.19 -7.97
C TRP A 358 13.66 7.63 -8.15
N ARG A 359 13.40 8.25 -9.30
CA ARG A 359 13.72 9.65 -9.57
C ARG A 359 12.65 10.64 -9.10
N ASP A 360 11.48 10.13 -8.71
CA ASP A 360 10.34 10.94 -8.31
C ASP A 360 10.01 10.72 -6.82
N TRP A 361 10.07 11.77 -6.02
CA TRP A 361 9.95 11.73 -4.56
C TRP A 361 8.65 11.06 -4.01
N PRO A 362 7.46 11.13 -4.68
CA PRO A 362 6.29 10.45 -4.16
C PRO A 362 6.46 8.92 -4.06
N SER A 363 7.34 8.32 -4.88
CA SER A 363 7.64 6.89 -4.83
C SER A 363 8.22 6.48 -3.47
N TYR A 364 9.07 7.30 -2.88
CA TYR A 364 9.64 7.04 -1.54
C TYR A 364 8.57 7.13 -0.45
N LEU A 365 7.63 8.09 -0.57
CA LEU A 365 6.52 8.21 0.37
C LEU A 365 5.61 6.98 0.32
N TYR A 366 5.31 6.48 -0.89
CA TYR A 366 4.50 5.27 -1.05
C TYR A 366 5.22 4.02 -0.55
N LEU A 367 6.54 3.94 -0.72
CA LEU A 367 7.33 2.86 -0.15
C LEU A 367 7.26 2.88 1.38
N ALA A 368 7.45 4.04 2.00
CA ALA A 368 7.33 4.20 3.45
C ALA A 368 5.93 3.81 3.94
N LEU A 369 4.88 4.26 3.24
CA LEU A 369 3.50 3.88 3.54
C LEU A 369 3.25 2.37 3.40
N ALA A 370 3.81 1.75 2.37
CA ALA A 370 3.73 0.30 2.17
C ALA A 370 4.42 -0.47 3.31
N VAL A 371 5.59 -0.03 3.77
CA VAL A 371 6.27 -0.62 4.94
C VAL A 371 5.42 -0.51 6.20
N VAL A 372 4.76 0.63 6.42
CA VAL A 372 3.85 0.80 7.56
C VAL A 372 2.63 -0.12 7.43
N LEU A 373 1.96 -0.14 6.27
CA LEU A 373 0.73 -0.89 6.06
C LEU A 373 0.94 -2.42 6.05
N PHE A 374 2.00 -2.88 5.38
CA PHE A 374 2.25 -4.32 5.17
C PHE A 374 3.27 -4.91 6.14
N GLY A 375 4.06 -4.08 6.83
CA GLY A 375 5.03 -4.50 7.82
C GLY A 375 4.60 -4.16 9.25
N TYR A 376 4.55 -2.86 9.56
CA TYR A 376 4.34 -2.41 10.93
C TYR A 376 2.93 -2.70 11.47
N LEU A 377 1.88 -2.41 10.70
CA LEU A 377 0.49 -2.66 11.16
C LEU A 377 0.18 -4.15 11.37
N PRO A 378 0.51 -5.08 10.47
CA PRO A 378 0.33 -6.51 10.72
C PRO A 378 1.14 -7.00 11.92
N PHE A 379 2.37 -6.48 12.10
CA PHE A 379 3.17 -6.79 13.29
C PHE A 379 2.49 -6.31 14.57
N GLN A 380 1.92 -5.10 14.60
CA GLN A 380 1.18 -4.59 15.76
C GLN A 380 -0.11 -5.40 16.02
N VAL A 381 -0.84 -5.76 14.97
CA VAL A 381 -2.03 -6.61 15.09
C VAL A 381 -1.65 -7.99 15.65
N PHE A 382 -0.58 -8.59 15.14
CA PHE A 382 -0.07 -9.85 15.66
C PHE A 382 0.33 -9.74 17.13
N ARG A 383 1.04 -8.68 17.51
CA ARG A 383 1.44 -8.41 18.91
C ARG A 383 0.22 -8.20 19.81
N LEU A 384 -0.79 -7.46 19.34
CA LEU A 384 -2.03 -7.26 20.08
C LEU A 384 -2.83 -8.56 20.22
N HIS A 385 -2.86 -9.38 19.17
CA HIS A 385 -3.52 -10.69 19.24
C HIS A 385 -2.84 -11.61 20.25
N GLN A 386 -1.48 -11.67 20.28
CA GLN A 386 -0.77 -12.42 21.31
C GLN A 386 -1.15 -11.96 22.71
N LYS A 387 -1.16 -10.64 22.97
CA LYS A 387 -1.58 -10.10 24.27
C LYS A 387 -3.04 -10.43 24.61
N SER A 388 -3.93 -10.45 23.60
CA SER A 388 -5.34 -10.81 23.83
C SER A 388 -5.51 -12.26 24.24
N VAL A 389 -4.77 -13.18 23.60
CA VAL A 389 -4.75 -14.60 23.99
C VAL A 389 -4.24 -14.79 25.40
N GLU A 390 -3.17 -14.08 25.76
CA GLU A 390 -2.62 -14.07 27.11
C GLU A 390 -3.66 -13.60 28.16
N GLN A 391 -4.36 -12.53 27.88
CA GLN A 391 -5.42 -12.01 28.77
C GLN A 391 -6.60 -12.97 28.87
N GLU A 392 -6.95 -13.64 27.80
CA GLU A 392 -8.04 -14.62 27.79
C GLU A 392 -7.71 -15.84 28.67
N GLU A 393 -6.47 -16.34 28.66
CA GLU A 393 -6.01 -17.41 29.54
C GLU A 393 -6.06 -16.98 31.01
N ILE A 394 -5.63 -15.75 31.33
CA ILE A 394 -5.71 -15.21 32.69
C ILE A 394 -7.18 -15.08 33.15
N ILE A 395 -8.05 -14.52 32.31
CA ILE A 395 -9.47 -14.39 32.62
C ILE A 395 -10.10 -15.78 32.81
N ARG A 396 -9.71 -16.74 32.00
CA ARG A 396 -10.22 -18.11 32.10
C ARG A 396 -9.78 -18.78 33.41
N SER A 397 -8.52 -18.61 33.83
CA SER A 397 -8.04 -19.11 35.12
C SER A 397 -8.79 -18.49 36.31
N ILE A 398 -9.07 -17.18 36.21
CA ILE A 398 -9.84 -16.45 37.21
C ILE A 398 -11.32 -16.94 37.26
N THR A 399 -11.93 -17.11 36.10
CA THR A 399 -13.36 -17.47 35.97
C THR A 399 -13.63 -18.90 36.44
N ASN A 400 -12.66 -19.80 36.22
CA ASN A 400 -12.77 -21.20 36.63
C ASN A 400 -12.48 -21.39 38.14
N GLY A 401 -12.17 -20.32 38.87
CA GLY A 401 -11.86 -20.38 40.31
C GLY A 401 -10.49 -21.00 40.63
N ASP A 402 -9.62 -21.17 39.63
CA ASP A 402 -8.30 -21.77 39.78
C ASP A 402 -7.27 -20.81 40.36
N ALA A 403 -7.54 -19.50 40.27
CA ALA A 403 -6.74 -18.46 40.93
C ALA A 403 -7.45 -17.99 42.21
N ASP A 404 -6.79 -18.11 43.33
CA ASP A 404 -7.32 -17.68 44.64
C ASP A 404 -7.14 -16.17 44.80
N ILE A 405 -7.82 -15.40 43.93
CA ILE A 405 -7.71 -13.94 43.89
C ILE A 405 -8.13 -13.28 45.17
N ALA A 406 -9.23 -13.77 45.78
CA ALA A 406 -9.69 -13.22 47.05
C ALA A 406 -8.60 -13.36 48.13
N ARG A 407 -7.93 -14.48 48.17
CA ARG A 407 -6.84 -14.71 49.10
C ARG A 407 -5.56 -13.94 48.74
N ILE A 408 -5.26 -13.76 47.46
CA ILE A 408 -4.14 -12.90 47.02
C ILE A 408 -4.39 -11.45 47.48
N LEU A 409 -5.59 -10.92 47.30
CA LEU A 409 -5.95 -9.57 47.72
C LEU A 409 -5.94 -9.43 49.24
N GLU A 410 -6.43 -10.43 49.95
CA GLU A 410 -6.37 -10.48 51.41
C GLU A 410 -4.94 -10.48 51.92
N LEU A 411 -4.09 -11.35 51.36
CA LEU A 411 -2.66 -11.42 51.70
C LEU A 411 -1.91 -10.13 51.31
N ALA A 412 -2.26 -9.50 50.18
CA ALA A 412 -1.67 -8.22 49.79
C ALA A 412 -2.01 -7.09 50.77
N ALA A 413 -3.20 -7.11 51.36
CA ALA A 413 -3.69 -6.09 52.27
C ALA A 413 -3.31 -6.35 53.73
N SER A 414 -2.98 -7.59 54.13
CA SER A 414 -2.76 -7.99 55.53
C SER A 414 -1.29 -8.33 55.81
N ASN A 415 -0.92 -8.34 57.08
CA ASN A 415 0.32 -8.99 57.53
C ASN A 415 0.03 -10.48 57.71
N PRO A 416 0.63 -11.38 56.88
CA PRO A 416 0.24 -12.79 56.84
C PRO A 416 0.57 -13.57 58.12
N LEU A 417 1.35 -12.99 58.99
CA LEU A 417 1.82 -13.66 60.20
C LEU A 417 1.07 -13.25 61.48
N SER A 418 0.08 -12.34 61.42
CA SER A 418 -0.56 -11.77 62.59
C SER A 418 -1.41 -12.76 63.41
N ASP A 419 -1.99 -13.79 62.75
CA ASP A 419 -2.94 -14.72 63.40
C ASP A 419 -2.67 -16.19 62.99
N TRP A 420 -1.38 -16.58 62.98
CA TRP A 420 -1.00 -17.93 62.60
C TRP A 420 -1.13 -18.90 63.77
N THR A 421 -2.00 -19.91 63.61
CA THR A 421 -2.10 -21.06 64.52
C THR A 421 -1.69 -22.31 63.75
N SER A 422 -0.65 -23.04 64.24
CA SER A 422 -0.18 -24.27 63.58
C SER A 422 -1.01 -25.48 63.94
N GLU A 423 -1.24 -26.33 62.95
CA GLU A 423 -1.83 -27.67 63.14
C GLU A 423 -0.81 -28.61 63.81
N GLU A 424 -1.30 -29.64 64.49
CA GLU A 424 -0.48 -30.67 65.08
C GLU A 424 0.15 -31.57 64.01
N VAL A 425 1.46 -31.70 64.04
CA VAL A 425 2.22 -32.54 63.14
C VAL A 425 2.64 -33.82 63.87
N LEU A 426 2.16 -34.94 63.39
CA LEU A 426 2.47 -36.26 64.01
C LEU A 426 3.78 -36.83 63.49
N ASP A 427 4.56 -37.44 64.36
CA ASP A 427 5.77 -38.17 63.93
C ASP A 427 5.44 -39.56 63.39
N LYS A 428 6.05 -39.90 62.25
CA LYS A 428 5.86 -41.16 61.55
C LYS A 428 7.18 -41.81 61.21
N SER A 429 7.30 -43.11 61.41
CA SER A 429 8.59 -43.79 61.22
C SER A 429 8.98 -44.02 59.78
N GLN A 430 8.02 -44.26 58.91
CA GLN A 430 8.23 -44.55 57.48
C GLN A 430 7.27 -43.78 56.58
N PRO A 431 7.66 -43.48 55.33
CA PRO A 431 6.77 -42.86 54.37
C PRO A 431 5.66 -43.79 53.91
N THR A 432 4.48 -43.24 53.64
CA THR A 432 3.35 -43.99 53.04
C THR A 432 3.64 -44.26 51.58
N GLU A 433 3.18 -45.36 51.04
CA GLU A 433 3.14 -45.59 49.59
C GLU A 433 2.06 -44.70 48.98
N VAL A 434 2.46 -43.88 48.01
CA VAL A 434 1.55 -42.90 47.40
C VAL A 434 1.31 -43.30 45.97
N SER A 435 0.03 -43.47 45.62
CA SER A 435 -0.44 -43.73 44.26
C SER A 435 -1.51 -42.68 43.88
N PHE A 436 -1.41 -42.14 42.68
CA PHE A 436 -2.43 -41.28 42.07
C PHE A 436 -3.24 -41.98 40.98
N GLU A 437 -3.20 -43.31 40.92
CA GLU A 437 -3.97 -44.06 39.96
C GLU A 437 -5.49 -43.92 40.23
N GLY A 438 -6.23 -43.50 39.23
CA GLY A 438 -7.66 -43.19 39.33
C GLY A 438 -7.99 -41.85 40.00
N ILE A 439 -6.99 -40.97 40.18
CA ILE A 439 -7.18 -39.61 40.66
C ILE A 439 -6.82 -38.63 39.54
N GLU A 440 -7.73 -37.72 39.25
CA GLU A 440 -7.50 -36.63 38.28
C GLU A 440 -7.33 -35.32 39.00
N LEU A 441 -6.21 -34.64 38.74
CA LEU A 441 -5.91 -33.30 39.28
C LEU A 441 -6.38 -32.24 38.26
N LEU A 442 -7.45 -31.56 38.58
CA LEU A 442 -8.07 -30.55 37.74
C LEU A 442 -7.30 -29.22 37.81
N SER A 443 -6.90 -28.80 39.00
CA SER A 443 -6.10 -27.59 39.17
C SER A 443 -5.19 -27.65 40.40
N HIS A 444 -4.06 -26.90 40.32
CA HIS A 444 -3.17 -26.66 41.44
C HIS A 444 -2.76 -25.19 41.44
N SER A 445 -3.25 -24.43 42.41
CA SER A 445 -2.87 -23.04 42.62
C SER A 445 -1.94 -22.95 43.84
N ARG A 446 -0.79 -22.31 43.68
CA ARG A 446 0.18 -22.06 44.76
C ARG A 446 0.51 -20.60 44.87
N ILE A 447 0.40 -20.03 46.07
CA ILE A 447 0.78 -18.66 46.38
C ILE A 447 2.03 -18.71 47.26
N TYR A 448 3.08 -17.99 46.85
CA TYR A 448 4.27 -17.72 47.66
C TYR A 448 4.21 -16.27 48.13
N ASP A 449 4.16 -16.05 49.44
CA ASP A 449 4.34 -14.73 50.04
C ASP A 449 5.77 -14.57 50.57
N LEU A 450 6.56 -13.79 49.86
CA LEU A 450 7.97 -13.53 50.13
C LEU A 450 8.19 -12.19 50.85
N ARG A 451 7.13 -11.48 51.22
CA ARG A 451 7.27 -10.16 51.87
C ARG A 451 8.00 -10.22 53.22
N GLY A 452 7.84 -11.29 53.93
CA GLY A 452 8.54 -11.52 55.22
C GLY A 452 9.95 -12.13 55.09
N TRP A 453 10.44 -12.41 53.86
CA TRP A 453 11.71 -13.09 53.65
C TRP A 453 12.83 -12.10 53.29
N HIS A 454 13.98 -12.21 53.96
CA HIS A 454 15.14 -11.32 53.82
C HIS A 454 16.41 -12.13 53.48
N PRO A 455 16.75 -12.36 52.23
CA PRO A 455 17.86 -13.24 51.82
C PRO A 455 19.24 -12.69 52.14
N ASP A 456 19.38 -11.37 52.28
CA ASP A 456 20.66 -10.66 52.37
C ASP A 456 21.13 -10.44 53.83
N GLU A 457 20.34 -10.80 54.84
CA GLU A 457 20.74 -10.67 56.22
C GLU A 457 21.68 -11.82 56.65
N GLU A 458 22.85 -11.48 57.22
CA GLU A 458 23.86 -12.45 57.67
C GLU A 458 23.45 -13.24 58.93
N SER A 459 22.48 -12.77 59.67
CA SER A 459 21.99 -13.40 60.92
C SER A 459 20.98 -14.49 60.60
N THR A 460 21.25 -15.71 61.10
CA THR A 460 20.37 -16.88 60.96
C THR A 460 18.99 -16.69 61.56
N ASP A 461 18.86 -15.83 62.59
CA ASP A 461 17.59 -15.60 63.31
C ASP A 461 16.64 -14.55 62.68
N ARG A 462 17.05 -13.93 61.60
CA ARG A 462 16.29 -12.82 61.00
C ARG A 462 15.95 -12.99 59.51
N ARG A 463 16.12 -14.19 58.95
CA ARG A 463 15.85 -14.39 57.50
C ARG A 463 14.39 -14.37 57.11
N GLY A 464 13.52 -14.40 58.08
CA GLY A 464 12.12 -14.33 57.89
C GLY A 464 11.47 -15.56 57.25
N HIS A 465 10.19 -15.56 57.32
CA HIS A 465 9.40 -16.70 56.91
C HIS A 465 8.86 -16.55 55.51
N VAL A 466 8.77 -17.66 54.79
CA VAL A 466 8.01 -17.75 53.55
C VAL A 466 6.69 -18.42 53.85
N TYR A 467 5.59 -17.71 53.55
CA TYR A 467 4.26 -18.27 53.64
C TYR A 467 3.87 -18.85 52.26
N ILE A 468 3.34 -20.08 52.26
CA ILE A 468 2.90 -20.79 51.05
C ILE A 468 1.48 -21.26 51.29
N ARG A 469 0.61 -21.02 50.31
CA ARG A 469 -0.74 -21.59 50.25
C ARG A 469 -0.88 -22.44 49.01
N ASP A 470 -1.29 -23.70 49.23
CA ASP A 470 -1.70 -24.61 48.17
C ASP A 470 -3.21 -24.78 48.18
N ARG A 471 -3.80 -24.69 46.99
CA ARG A 471 -5.17 -25.04 46.70
C ARG A 471 -5.21 -25.99 45.54
N ILE A 472 -5.69 -27.20 45.75
CA ILE A 472 -5.72 -28.27 44.78
C ILE A 472 -7.17 -28.71 44.59
N THR A 473 -7.65 -28.71 43.34
CA THR A 473 -8.93 -29.29 42.98
C THR A 473 -8.70 -30.59 42.29
N LEU A 474 -9.30 -31.66 42.79
CA LEU A 474 -9.15 -33.01 42.26
C LEU A 474 -10.50 -33.73 42.25
N GLN A 475 -10.55 -34.83 41.49
CA GLN A 475 -11.70 -35.75 41.53
C GLN A 475 -11.24 -37.19 41.53
N LEU A 476 -12.00 -38.04 42.18
CA LEU A 476 -11.82 -39.50 42.11
C LEU A 476 -12.54 -40.00 40.86
N LEU A 477 -11.84 -40.74 40.00
CA LEU A 477 -12.45 -41.34 38.83
C LEU A 477 -13.25 -42.60 39.22
N THR A 478 -14.21 -42.98 38.41
CA THR A 478 -14.96 -44.27 38.60
C THR A 478 -14.06 -45.48 38.59
N SER A 479 -12.85 -45.38 38.05
CA SER A 479 -11.82 -46.43 38.05
C SER A 479 -10.99 -46.50 39.35
N TYR A 480 -11.15 -45.56 40.26
CA TYR A 480 -10.43 -45.53 41.52
C TYR A 480 -10.78 -46.74 42.39
N GLN A 481 -9.77 -47.45 42.83
CA GLN A 481 -9.93 -48.70 43.65
C GLN A 481 -9.34 -48.54 45.05
N GLY A 482 -8.94 -47.34 45.45
CA GLY A 482 -8.39 -47.07 46.77
C GLY A 482 -9.44 -46.90 47.87
N ASP A 483 -9.00 -46.64 49.09
CA ASP A 483 -9.82 -46.39 50.28
C ASP A 483 -10.33 -44.96 50.43
N GLY A 484 -10.16 -44.12 49.40
CA GLY A 484 -10.52 -42.71 49.44
C GLY A 484 -9.47 -41.78 50.08
N ARG A 485 -8.33 -42.30 50.47
CA ARG A 485 -7.27 -41.51 51.10
C ARG A 485 -6.24 -41.07 50.04
N VAL A 486 -5.96 -39.75 49.99
CA VAL A 486 -5.03 -39.14 49.05
C VAL A 486 -3.89 -38.46 49.84
N THR A 487 -2.65 -38.91 49.65
CA THR A 487 -1.50 -38.40 50.33
C THR A 487 -0.63 -37.53 49.45
N PHE A 488 -0.39 -36.28 49.87
CA PHE A 488 0.54 -35.37 49.23
C PHE A 488 1.84 -35.30 50.02
N ARG A 489 2.96 -35.19 49.31
CA ARG A 489 4.30 -35.11 49.92
C ARG A 489 4.91 -33.74 49.77
N VAL A 490 5.38 -33.19 50.89
CA VAL A 490 6.09 -31.91 50.96
C VAL A 490 7.51 -32.13 51.43
N PRO A 491 8.50 -32.26 50.54
CA PRO A 491 9.90 -32.38 50.93
C PRO A 491 10.45 -30.99 51.33
N SER A 492 10.99 -30.87 52.55
CA SER A 492 11.50 -29.61 53.08
C SER A 492 12.99 -29.65 53.30
N LYS A 493 13.64 -28.53 53.06
CA LYS A 493 15.02 -28.25 53.53
C LYS A 493 15.05 -27.78 54.99
N VAL A 494 13.89 -27.34 55.48
CA VAL A 494 13.72 -26.79 56.80
C VAL A 494 13.28 -27.90 57.73
N GLU A 495 13.89 -27.99 58.91
CA GLU A 495 13.60 -29.06 59.88
C GLU A 495 12.21 -28.92 60.51
N GLU A 496 11.70 -27.68 60.57
CA GLU A 496 10.38 -27.39 61.18
C GLU A 496 9.54 -26.56 60.21
N LEU A 497 8.58 -27.19 59.52
CA LEU A 497 7.49 -26.54 58.84
C LEU A 497 6.27 -26.50 59.76
N GLN A 498 5.60 -25.35 59.79
CA GLN A 498 4.35 -25.20 60.43
C GLN A 498 3.24 -25.24 59.39
N PHE A 499 2.17 -25.94 59.68
CA PHE A 499 1.04 -26.14 58.78
C PHE A 499 -0.23 -25.60 59.39
N ARG A 500 -1.12 -25.10 58.54
CA ARG A 500 -2.47 -24.69 58.91
C ARG A 500 -3.44 -25.17 57.87
N LYS A 501 -4.60 -25.68 58.31
CA LYS A 501 -5.72 -26.01 57.45
C LYS A 501 -6.71 -24.85 57.45
N PRO A 502 -6.99 -24.22 56.27
CA PRO A 502 -8.03 -23.19 56.20
C PRO A 502 -9.45 -23.74 56.37
N SER A 503 -9.63 -25.06 56.10
CA SER A 503 -10.92 -25.75 56.25
C SER A 503 -10.72 -27.13 56.88
N ASP A 504 -11.64 -27.57 57.70
CA ASP A 504 -11.67 -28.90 58.26
C ASP A 504 -12.29 -29.96 57.31
N ASP A 505 -12.79 -29.54 56.16
CA ASP A 505 -13.41 -30.39 55.16
C ASP A 505 -12.70 -30.20 53.81
N PRO A 506 -12.11 -31.28 53.23
CA PRO A 506 -12.06 -32.66 53.74
C PRO A 506 -11.09 -32.84 54.92
N PRO A 507 -11.34 -33.81 55.78
CA PRO A 507 -10.47 -34.10 56.91
C PRO A 507 -9.03 -34.45 56.45
N CYS A 508 -8.01 -33.93 57.14
CA CYS A 508 -6.66 -34.31 56.84
C CYS A 508 -5.79 -34.54 58.09
N VAL A 509 -4.77 -35.37 57.92
CA VAL A 509 -3.76 -35.67 58.95
C VAL A 509 -2.40 -35.26 58.38
N ILE A 510 -1.63 -34.48 59.15
CA ILE A 510 -0.28 -34.01 58.78
C ILE A 510 0.71 -34.82 59.60
N SER A 511 1.69 -35.45 58.91
CA SER A 511 2.71 -36.25 59.56
C SER A 511 4.11 -35.93 59.04
N ARG A 512 5.12 -35.97 59.91
CA ARG A 512 6.53 -35.85 59.57
C ARG A 512 7.21 -37.21 59.67
N VAL A 513 7.90 -37.57 58.57
CA VAL A 513 8.73 -38.81 58.54
C VAL A 513 9.99 -38.54 59.36
N SER A 514 10.21 -39.34 60.41
CA SER A 514 11.28 -39.13 61.34
C SER A 514 12.69 -39.37 60.76
N GLU A 515 12.79 -40.24 59.76
CA GLU A 515 14.05 -40.46 59.06
C GLU A 515 14.11 -39.58 57.78
N PRO A 516 15.20 -38.80 57.59
CA PRO A 516 15.36 -38.00 56.42
C PRO A 516 15.38 -38.89 55.16
N VAL A 517 14.52 -38.53 54.21
CA VAL A 517 14.40 -39.24 52.92
C VAL A 517 15.30 -38.58 51.89
N GLU A 518 15.96 -39.36 51.04
CA GLU A 518 16.75 -38.84 49.95
C GLU A 518 15.83 -38.49 48.76
N VAL A 519 15.74 -37.19 48.49
CA VAL A 519 14.99 -36.64 47.34
C VAL A 519 15.99 -35.91 46.45
N GLU A 520 16.09 -36.29 45.19
CA GLU A 520 17.05 -35.73 44.22
C GLU A 520 18.53 -35.75 44.71
N GLY A 521 18.96 -36.84 45.33
CA GLY A 521 20.35 -36.98 45.86
C GLY A 521 20.65 -36.10 47.08
N ARG A 522 19.62 -35.57 47.75
CA ARG A 522 19.77 -34.73 48.96
C ARG A 522 18.85 -35.21 50.06
N LYS A 523 19.35 -35.25 51.26
CA LYS A 523 18.55 -35.56 52.47
C LYS A 523 17.56 -34.42 52.71
N ARG A 524 16.26 -34.77 52.87
CA ARG A 524 15.15 -33.87 53.12
C ARG A 524 14.29 -34.40 54.25
N THR A 525 13.77 -33.50 55.06
CA THR A 525 12.63 -33.80 55.95
C THR A 525 11.40 -33.94 55.08
N LEU A 526 10.69 -35.05 55.21
CA LEU A 526 9.49 -35.33 54.42
C LEU A 526 8.27 -35.16 55.34
N TYR A 527 7.36 -34.32 54.86
CA TYR A 527 6.03 -34.20 55.46
C TYR A 527 5.01 -34.84 54.52
N GLU A 528 4.05 -35.57 55.09
CA GLU A 528 2.95 -36.23 54.41
C GLU A 528 1.64 -35.64 54.93
N ILE A 529 0.76 -35.20 54.00
CA ILE A 529 -0.55 -34.68 54.23
C ILE A 529 -1.54 -35.65 53.61
N GLU A 530 -2.29 -36.38 54.42
CA GLU A 530 -3.26 -37.34 54.02
C GLU A 530 -4.65 -36.77 54.16
N TYR A 531 -5.37 -36.63 53.05
CA TYR A 531 -6.78 -36.16 53.01
C TYR A 531 -7.70 -37.37 52.88
N ASP A 532 -8.77 -37.38 53.68
CA ASP A 532 -9.82 -38.41 53.58
C ASP A 532 -10.95 -37.92 52.70
N LEU A 533 -11.02 -38.48 51.47
CA LEU A 533 -12.02 -38.20 50.48
C LEU A 533 -13.09 -39.28 50.37
N SER A 534 -13.12 -40.23 51.31
CA SER A 534 -14.04 -41.39 51.29
C SER A 534 -15.53 -40.99 51.30
N ALA A 535 -15.85 -39.81 51.80
CA ALA A 535 -17.20 -39.26 51.84
C ALA A 535 -17.66 -38.62 50.52
N TYR A 536 -16.75 -38.43 49.54
CA TYR A 536 -17.06 -37.73 48.28
C TYR A 536 -17.35 -38.70 47.16
N PRO A 537 -18.40 -38.48 46.36
CA PRO A 537 -18.71 -39.29 45.17
C PRO A 537 -17.61 -39.23 44.13
N ALA A 538 -17.47 -40.33 43.32
CA ALA A 538 -16.61 -40.30 42.18
C ALA A 538 -17.08 -39.27 41.13
N GLU A 539 -16.13 -38.63 40.43
CA GLU A 539 -16.36 -37.61 39.41
C GLU A 539 -16.94 -36.30 39.95
N GLU A 540 -16.97 -36.10 41.26
CA GLU A 540 -17.30 -34.84 41.88
C GLU A 540 -16.02 -34.09 42.29
N PRO A 541 -15.81 -32.85 41.80
CA PRO A 541 -14.60 -32.06 42.13
C PRO A 541 -14.55 -31.69 43.62
N VAL A 542 -13.45 -32.02 44.27
CA VAL A 542 -13.15 -31.66 45.67
C VAL A 542 -11.98 -30.71 45.70
N THR A 543 -12.09 -29.63 46.45
CA THR A 543 -10.99 -28.67 46.66
C THR A 543 -10.38 -28.86 48.05
N ILE A 544 -9.07 -29.12 48.07
CA ILE A 544 -8.27 -29.20 49.29
C ILE A 544 -7.39 -27.96 49.42
N GLU A 545 -7.20 -27.47 50.61
CA GLU A 545 -6.44 -26.27 50.91
C GLU A 545 -5.46 -26.53 52.05
N LEU A 546 -4.25 -26.00 51.88
CA LEU A 546 -3.20 -26.11 52.87
C LEU A 546 -2.34 -24.85 52.90
N GLU A 547 -2.05 -24.38 54.08
CA GLU A 547 -1.13 -23.27 54.30
C GLU A 547 0.11 -23.78 55.07
N LEU A 548 1.29 -23.32 54.70
CA LEU A 548 2.52 -23.65 55.36
C LEU A 548 3.45 -22.44 55.53
N ILE A 549 4.15 -22.39 56.62
CA ILE A 549 5.21 -21.42 56.92
C ILE A 549 6.50 -22.13 57.16
N GLY A 550 7.60 -21.61 56.65
CA GLY A 550 8.93 -22.10 56.92
C GLY A 550 10.00 -21.05 56.80
N ASP A 551 11.06 -21.23 57.55
CA ASP A 551 12.26 -20.42 57.47
C ASP A 551 13.15 -20.88 56.31
N TYR A 552 13.35 -20.02 55.32
CA TYR A 552 14.13 -20.34 54.15
C TYR A 552 15.46 -19.59 54.14
N SER A 553 16.57 -20.33 53.85
CA SER A 553 17.90 -19.77 53.76
C SER A 553 18.19 -19.11 52.37
N LYS A 554 19.35 -18.52 52.19
CA LYS A 554 19.91 -17.66 51.14
C LYS A 554 19.44 -17.81 49.68
N SER A 555 18.82 -18.88 49.27
CA SER A 555 18.24 -19.00 47.94
C SER A 555 16.95 -19.79 47.97
N VAL A 556 15.87 -19.20 47.54
CA VAL A 556 14.62 -19.91 47.39
C VAL A 556 14.51 -20.36 45.94
N ARG A 557 14.55 -21.65 45.74
CA ARG A 557 13.86 -22.27 44.64
C ARG A 557 12.50 -22.67 45.16
N ALA A 558 11.45 -22.15 44.57
CA ALA A 558 10.08 -22.49 44.91
C ALA A 558 9.65 -23.69 44.06
N PRO A 559 9.87 -24.95 44.49
CA PRO A 559 9.46 -26.11 43.69
C PRO A 559 7.97 -26.32 43.88
N LEU A 560 7.30 -26.49 42.77
CA LEU A 560 5.97 -27.07 42.73
C LEU A 560 6.13 -28.51 42.22
N LEU A 561 5.84 -29.49 43.06
CA LEU A 561 5.81 -30.88 42.65
C LEU A 561 4.38 -31.22 42.20
N THR A 562 4.27 -31.59 40.95
CA THR A 562 3.01 -32.17 40.43
C THR A 562 3.12 -33.69 40.54
N HIS A 563 2.27 -34.30 41.30
CA HIS A 563 2.28 -35.73 41.52
C HIS A 563 1.62 -36.55 40.41
N SER A 564 0.82 -35.86 39.57
CA SER A 564 0.09 -36.44 38.44
C SER A 564 -0.09 -35.36 37.38
N LYS A 565 -0.61 -35.76 36.20
CA LYS A 565 -1.04 -34.80 35.17
C LYS A 565 -2.06 -33.84 35.79
N THR A 566 -1.80 -32.56 35.73
CA THR A 566 -2.66 -31.51 36.23
C THR A 566 -3.09 -30.62 35.06
N ASP A 567 -4.39 -30.40 34.90
CA ASP A 567 -4.90 -29.66 33.76
C ASP A 567 -4.54 -28.17 33.80
N LEU A 568 -4.54 -27.57 35.00
CA LEU A 568 -4.18 -26.19 35.19
C LEU A 568 -3.27 -26.01 36.40
N ILE A 569 -2.14 -25.32 36.21
CA ILE A 569 -1.22 -24.96 37.28
C ILE A 569 -1.09 -23.44 37.31
N SER A 570 -1.33 -22.83 38.49
CA SER A 570 -1.11 -21.41 38.70
C SER A 570 -0.17 -21.17 39.87
N VAL A 571 0.82 -20.28 39.68
CA VAL A 571 1.79 -19.92 40.72
C VAL A 571 1.81 -18.40 40.86
N TRP A 572 1.58 -17.94 42.08
CA TRP A 572 1.57 -16.51 42.41
C TRP A 572 2.70 -16.21 43.39
N MET A 573 3.37 -15.09 43.20
CA MET A 573 4.44 -14.64 44.08
C MET A 573 4.20 -13.20 44.53
N LEU A 574 4.14 -12.98 45.85
CA LEU A 574 4.03 -11.65 46.44
C LEU A 574 5.42 -11.21 46.90
N PHE A 575 5.88 -10.09 46.38
CA PHE A 575 7.18 -9.50 46.75
C PHE A 575 6.98 -8.26 47.62
N PRO A 576 7.93 -7.94 48.52
CA PRO A 576 7.89 -6.69 49.25
C PRO A 576 8.03 -5.49 48.31
N PRO A 577 7.30 -4.38 48.52
CA PRO A 577 7.35 -3.21 47.65
C PRO A 577 8.76 -2.59 47.48
N ASP A 578 9.58 -2.67 48.52
CA ASP A 578 10.93 -2.14 48.57
C ASP A 578 11.98 -3.06 47.89
N ARG A 579 11.58 -4.29 47.60
CA ARG A 579 12.45 -5.32 46.98
C ARG A 579 11.73 -6.09 45.87
N PRO A 580 11.35 -5.42 44.78
CA PRO A 580 10.73 -6.11 43.65
C PRO A 580 11.71 -7.10 43.02
N TYR A 581 11.20 -8.13 42.37
CA TYR A 581 12.01 -9.06 41.63
C TYR A 581 12.78 -8.35 40.50
N ARG A 582 14.01 -8.81 40.20
CA ARG A 582 14.81 -8.32 39.06
C ARG A 582 14.59 -9.17 37.80
N THR A 583 14.63 -10.46 38.02
CA THR A 583 14.45 -11.47 36.98
C THR A 583 13.87 -12.72 37.59
N TYR A 584 13.07 -13.43 36.83
CA TYR A 584 12.62 -14.75 37.21
C TYR A 584 12.73 -15.70 36.02
N SER A 585 12.82 -17.00 36.28
CA SER A 585 12.77 -18.05 35.29
C SER A 585 11.95 -19.20 35.82
N LEU A 586 11.07 -19.74 35.01
CA LEU A 586 10.36 -20.97 35.30
C LEU A 586 11.07 -22.09 34.54
N VAL A 587 11.50 -23.12 35.27
CA VAL A 587 12.16 -24.27 34.69
C VAL A 587 11.40 -25.53 35.03
N SER A 588 10.94 -26.26 34.05
CA SER A 588 10.29 -27.55 34.19
C SER A 588 11.34 -28.66 34.17
N TYR A 589 11.28 -29.51 35.18
CA TYR A 589 12.11 -30.70 35.28
C TYR A 589 11.21 -31.94 35.16
N PRO A 590 11.44 -32.86 34.19
CA PRO A 590 10.77 -34.15 34.18
C PRO A 590 11.18 -34.97 35.43
N VAL A 591 10.21 -35.58 36.04
CA VAL A 591 10.43 -36.35 37.31
C VAL A 591 11.26 -37.60 37.08
N ASP A 592 11.19 -38.16 35.89
CA ASP A 592 11.90 -39.39 35.50
C ASP A 592 13.34 -39.17 35.01
N GLY A 593 13.79 -37.92 34.95
CA GLY A 593 15.11 -37.56 34.44
C GLY A 593 15.36 -37.84 32.96
N SER A 594 14.33 -38.21 32.22
CA SER A 594 14.41 -38.65 30.82
C SER A 594 14.70 -37.54 29.82
N GLU A 595 14.46 -36.30 30.16
CA GLU A 595 14.69 -35.13 29.29
C GLU A 595 15.51 -34.04 30.04
N SER A 596 16.21 -33.23 29.24
CA SER A 596 16.86 -32.01 29.77
C SER A 596 15.83 -31.02 30.28
N PRO A 597 16.12 -30.26 31.34
CA PRO A 597 15.20 -29.26 31.86
C PRO A 597 14.82 -28.26 30.79
N ARG A 598 13.53 -28.04 30.62
CA ARG A 598 12.98 -27.04 29.67
C ARG A 598 12.79 -25.71 30.38
N VAL A 599 13.47 -24.68 29.91
CA VAL A 599 13.22 -23.32 30.36
C VAL A 599 11.90 -22.88 29.73
N MET A 600 10.89 -22.74 30.56
CA MET A 600 9.62 -22.12 30.13
C MET A 600 9.80 -20.61 30.23
N HIS A 601 9.90 -19.94 29.08
CA HIS A 601 9.86 -18.48 29.08
C HIS A 601 8.53 -18.04 29.64
N ASN A 602 8.58 -17.26 30.72
CA ASN A 602 7.37 -16.78 31.31
C ASN A 602 6.62 -15.85 30.34
N ARG A 603 5.36 -16.12 30.21
CA ARG A 603 4.47 -15.38 29.34
C ARG A 603 3.68 -14.30 30.10
N TYR A 604 3.72 -14.32 31.45
CA TYR A 604 2.83 -13.49 32.27
C TYR A 604 3.60 -12.86 33.44
N ALA A 605 4.18 -11.67 33.20
CA ALA A 605 4.55 -10.77 34.26
C ALA A 605 3.49 -9.67 34.32
N ILE A 606 2.69 -9.66 35.37
CA ILE A 606 1.87 -8.50 35.66
C ILE A 606 2.76 -7.55 36.46
N ASP A 607 3.42 -6.62 35.76
CA ASP A 607 4.05 -5.47 36.38
C ASP A 607 2.94 -4.53 36.86
N HIS A 608 2.55 -4.70 38.09
CA HIS A 608 1.84 -3.63 38.80
C HIS A 608 2.87 -2.88 39.63
N PRO A 609 3.18 -1.64 39.27
CA PRO A 609 3.72 -0.70 40.23
C PRO A 609 2.61 -0.40 41.23
N TYR A 610 2.77 -0.85 42.48
CA TYR A 610 2.01 -0.33 43.56
C TYR A 610 2.48 1.08 43.90
#